data_797258219a0d1d4227076a5c97e03bf3
#
_entry.id   797258219a0d1d4227076a5c97e03bf3
#
_cell.length_a   1.000
_cell.length_b   1.000
_cell.length_c   1.000
_cell.angle_alpha   90.00
_cell.angle_beta   90.00
_cell.angle_gamma   90.00
#
_symmetry.space_group_name_H-M   'P 1'
#
loop_
_entity.id
_entity.type
_entity.pdbx_description
1 polymer ?
#
loop_
_entity_poly.entity_id
_entity_poly.type
_entity_poly.pdbx_seq_one_letter_code
_entity_poly.pdbx_strand_id
1 'polypeptide(L)'
;MAKGNVAFTKDNEYYTPKSVVDYFGKFDYDPATTKEKAEEFGIENYDTIETDGLNQDWTKYKKIWINPPFTIKHKFLEKAYETYRIAKNDIYILFPIEFLTTKRMTNASQNMGGKLFIPNGRINFESGLGKKGKSPAFGSVVLKIQDYWEVEFINIEDLKAEKPNKQQNIFDLIGD
;
A
#
# COMPACT_ATOMS: atom_id res chain seq x y z
N MET A 1 21.67 -22.17 12.86
CA MET A 1 21.15 -21.30 11.80
C MET A 1 20.76 -19.97 12.43
N ALA A 2 21.48 -18.93 12.13
CA ALA A 2 21.24 -17.61 12.72
C ALA A 2 19.93 -17.04 12.18
N LYS A 3 18.96 -16.81 13.07
CA LYS A 3 17.80 -15.97 12.78
C LYS A 3 18.33 -14.55 12.55
N GLY A 4 18.39 -14.11 11.31
CA GLY A 4 18.71 -12.74 10.98
C GLY A 4 17.61 -11.83 11.51
N ASN A 5 17.83 -11.23 12.67
CA ASN A 5 17.04 -10.10 13.14
C ASN A 5 17.24 -8.98 12.12
N VAL A 6 16.26 -8.77 11.24
CA VAL A 6 16.16 -7.53 10.48
C VAL A 6 15.80 -6.47 11.51
N ALA A 7 16.80 -5.71 11.94
CA ALA A 7 16.59 -4.59 12.85
C ALA A 7 15.76 -3.54 12.11
N PHE A 8 14.48 -3.44 12.45
CA PHE A 8 13.67 -2.28 12.14
C PHE A 8 14.21 -1.14 12.99
N THR A 9 14.97 -0.26 12.38
CA THR A 9 15.36 0.98 13.06
C THR A 9 14.18 1.94 12.94
N LYS A 10 13.69 2.45 14.06
CA LYS A 10 12.59 3.44 14.17
C LYS A 10 12.77 4.68 13.28
N ASP A 11 13.96 4.90 12.76
CA ASP A 11 14.30 6.06 11.93
C ASP A 11 13.93 5.91 10.44
N ASN A 12 13.51 4.71 9.98
CA ASN A 12 13.20 4.41 8.58
C ASN A 12 11.76 3.93 8.37
N GLU A 13 10.87 4.17 9.32
CA GLU A 13 9.46 3.86 9.17
C GLU A 13 8.76 5.00 8.42
N TYR A 14 8.38 4.71 7.19
CA TYR A 14 7.60 5.59 6.33
C TYR A 14 6.15 5.16 6.34
N TYR A 15 5.30 5.89 7.06
CA TYR A 15 3.88 5.62 7.09
C TYR A 15 3.16 6.32 5.96
N THR A 16 2.31 5.59 5.27
CA THR A 16 1.46 6.16 4.21
C THR A 16 0.46 7.14 4.82
N PRO A 17 0.29 8.34 4.23
CA PRO A 17 -0.80 9.23 4.63
C PRO A 17 -2.16 8.58 4.38
N LYS A 18 -3.12 8.82 5.27
CA LYS A 18 -4.49 8.30 5.14
C LYS A 18 -5.13 8.67 3.80
N SER A 19 -4.92 9.88 3.32
CA SER A 19 -5.46 10.36 2.05
C SER A 19 -5.03 9.52 0.85
N VAL A 20 -3.82 8.97 0.86
CA VAL A 20 -3.32 8.06 -0.19
C VAL A 20 -4.09 6.74 -0.16
N VAL A 21 -4.30 6.17 1.02
CA VAL A 21 -5.07 4.91 1.17
C VAL A 21 -6.53 5.14 0.77
N ASP A 22 -7.14 6.23 1.24
CA ASP A 22 -8.53 6.59 0.96
C ASP A 22 -8.78 6.83 -0.55
N TYR A 23 -7.77 7.30 -1.30
CA TYR A 23 -7.87 7.47 -2.75
C TYR A 23 -8.27 6.17 -3.45
N PHE A 24 -7.71 5.04 -2.99
CA PHE A 24 -8.02 3.71 -3.53
C PHE A 24 -9.25 3.06 -2.90
N GLY A 25 -9.85 3.67 -1.89
CA GLY A 25 -11.08 3.22 -1.23
C GLY A 25 -10.83 2.43 0.05
N LYS A 26 -11.84 1.67 0.49
CA LYS A 26 -11.76 0.86 1.71
C LYS A 26 -11.05 -0.46 1.45
N PHE A 27 -10.28 -0.91 2.44
CA PHE A 27 -9.55 -2.17 2.43
C PHE A 27 -10.00 -3.06 3.59
N ASP A 28 -9.91 -4.38 3.40
CA ASP A 28 -10.33 -5.37 4.41
C ASP A 28 -9.14 -5.81 5.26
N TYR A 29 -7.91 -5.69 4.72
CA TYR A 29 -6.72 -6.24 5.33
C TYR A 29 -5.46 -5.46 4.98
N ASP A 30 -4.55 -5.36 5.97
CA ASP A 30 -3.17 -4.86 5.78
C ASP A 30 -2.19 -5.80 6.50
N PRO A 31 -1.36 -6.56 5.77
CA PRO A 31 -0.42 -7.50 6.36
C PRO A 31 0.89 -6.88 6.87
N ALA A 32 1.06 -5.56 6.79
CA ALA A 32 2.33 -4.88 7.06
C ALA A 32 2.14 -3.50 7.69
N THR A 33 1.39 -3.42 8.78
CA THR A 33 1.04 -2.15 9.42
C THR A 33 1.25 -2.16 10.94
N THR A 34 0.85 -1.08 11.59
CA THR A 34 0.69 -1.01 13.06
C THR A 34 -0.78 -0.91 13.42
N LYS A 35 -1.10 -1.19 14.68
CA LYS A 35 -2.47 -1.04 15.18
C LYS A 35 -3.01 0.36 14.93
N GLU A 36 -2.21 1.38 15.25
CA GLU A 36 -2.60 2.80 15.13
C GLU A 36 -2.91 3.16 13.68
N LYS A 37 -2.12 2.67 12.72
CA LYS A 37 -2.34 2.93 11.30
C LYS A 37 -3.52 2.14 10.74
N ALA A 38 -3.72 0.91 11.17
CA ALA A 38 -4.91 0.14 10.81
C ALA A 38 -6.20 0.83 11.28
N GLU A 39 -6.22 1.31 12.52
CA GLU A 39 -7.34 2.09 13.08
C GLU A 39 -7.57 3.40 12.30
N GLU A 40 -6.49 4.14 11.98
CA GLU A 40 -6.55 5.38 11.19
C GLU A 40 -7.15 5.13 9.79
N PHE A 41 -6.78 4.02 9.14
CA PHE A 41 -7.27 3.63 7.82
C PHE A 41 -8.66 2.99 7.85
N GLY A 42 -9.16 2.62 9.03
CA GLY A 42 -10.41 1.89 9.20
C GLY A 42 -10.31 0.44 8.68
N ILE A 43 -9.12 -0.17 8.78
CA ILE A 43 -8.85 -1.56 8.42
C ILE A 43 -8.95 -2.42 9.68
N GLU A 44 -9.95 -3.31 9.71
CA GLU A 44 -10.23 -4.13 10.90
C GLU A 44 -9.28 -5.33 11.03
N ASN A 45 -8.86 -5.89 9.90
CA ASN A 45 -7.94 -7.03 9.91
C ASN A 45 -6.55 -6.57 9.48
N TYR A 46 -5.57 -6.81 10.31
CA TYR A 46 -4.19 -6.40 10.04
C TYR A 46 -3.18 -7.30 10.74
N ASP A 47 -1.96 -7.28 10.26
CA ASP A 47 -0.81 -7.88 10.90
C ASP A 47 0.29 -6.86 11.13
N THR A 48 0.97 -7.07 12.25
CA THR A 48 2.10 -6.28 12.69
C THR A 48 3.40 -7.09 12.56
N ILE A 49 4.51 -6.51 12.95
CA ILE A 49 5.78 -7.23 13.00
C ILE A 49 5.74 -8.44 13.95
N GLU A 50 4.92 -8.36 15.01
CA GLU A 50 4.79 -9.44 15.99
C GLU A 50 3.96 -10.62 15.45
N THR A 51 2.94 -10.33 14.64
CA THR A 51 2.03 -11.35 14.09
C THR A 51 2.48 -11.90 12.75
N ASP A 52 3.45 -11.23 12.10
CA ASP A 52 4.08 -11.63 10.83
C ASP A 52 3.09 -11.92 9.70
N GLY A 53 2.63 -10.85 9.04
CA GLY A 53 1.68 -10.96 7.93
C GLY A 53 2.15 -11.82 6.75
N LEU A 54 3.47 -12.05 6.58
CA LEU A 54 3.96 -12.97 5.56
C LEU A 54 3.59 -14.44 5.84
N ASN A 55 3.33 -14.81 7.09
CA ASN A 55 2.92 -16.15 7.48
C ASN A 55 1.38 -16.31 7.53
N GLN A 56 0.61 -15.26 7.25
CA GLN A 56 -0.85 -15.31 7.28
C GLN A 56 -1.45 -15.73 5.93
N ASP A 57 -2.68 -16.25 5.97
CA ASP A 57 -3.46 -16.52 4.77
C ASP A 57 -4.20 -15.26 4.29
N TRP A 58 -3.78 -14.75 3.12
CA TRP A 58 -4.40 -13.55 2.53
C TRP A 58 -5.57 -13.87 1.60
N THR A 59 -5.79 -15.13 1.24
CA THR A 59 -6.80 -15.52 0.26
C THR A 59 -8.24 -15.25 0.72
N LYS A 60 -8.43 -15.17 2.03
CA LYS A 60 -9.75 -14.93 2.66
C LYS A 60 -10.23 -13.48 2.59
N TYR A 61 -9.35 -12.52 2.23
CA TYR A 61 -9.69 -11.10 2.15
C TYR A 61 -9.94 -10.68 0.70
N LYS A 62 -10.86 -9.74 0.49
CA LYS A 62 -11.23 -9.28 -0.86
C LYS A 62 -10.32 -8.18 -1.36
N LYS A 63 -9.99 -7.22 -0.50
CA LYS A 63 -9.21 -6.04 -0.87
C LYS A 63 -8.12 -5.74 0.14
N ILE A 64 -6.87 -5.78 -0.31
CA ILE A 64 -5.68 -5.77 0.52
C ILE A 64 -4.84 -4.53 0.20
N TRP A 65 -4.45 -3.78 1.22
CA TRP A 65 -3.47 -2.70 1.15
C TRP A 65 -2.15 -3.15 1.73
N ILE A 66 -1.03 -2.79 1.09
CA ILE A 66 0.29 -3.16 1.55
C ILE A 66 1.26 -1.98 1.38
N ASN A 67 1.82 -1.47 2.46
CA ASN A 67 3.03 -0.64 2.45
C ASN A 67 4.15 -1.40 3.16
N PRO A 68 4.87 -2.30 2.46
CA PRO A 68 5.80 -3.20 3.10
C PRO A 68 7.09 -2.50 3.53
N PRO A 69 7.79 -3.01 4.55
CA PRO A 69 9.14 -2.56 4.88
C PRO A 69 10.06 -2.67 3.67
N PHE A 70 10.81 -1.59 3.38
CA PHE A 70 11.62 -1.50 2.16
C PHE A 70 12.64 -2.61 1.98
N THR A 71 13.19 -3.15 3.07
CA THR A 71 14.21 -4.21 3.03
C THR A 71 13.66 -5.55 2.55
N ILE A 72 12.40 -5.84 2.83
CA ILE A 72 11.74 -7.13 2.53
C ILE A 72 10.53 -7.00 1.61
N LYS A 73 10.34 -5.83 0.96
CA LYS A 73 9.21 -5.59 0.05
C LYS A 73 9.03 -6.63 -1.04
N HIS A 74 10.13 -7.24 -1.50
CA HIS A 74 10.08 -8.31 -2.50
C HIS A 74 9.32 -9.54 -2.02
N LYS A 75 9.42 -9.91 -0.74
CA LYS A 75 8.70 -11.05 -0.17
C LYS A 75 7.19 -10.79 -0.12
N PHE A 76 6.80 -9.56 0.24
CA PHE A 76 5.40 -9.15 0.20
C PHE A 76 4.85 -9.15 -1.22
N LEU A 77 5.64 -8.70 -2.19
CA LEU A 77 5.24 -8.72 -3.60
C LEU A 77 5.08 -10.15 -4.13
N GLU A 78 6.02 -11.05 -3.84
CA GLU A 78 5.94 -12.47 -4.20
C GLU A 78 4.65 -13.09 -3.64
N LYS A 79 4.40 -12.92 -2.34
CA LYS A 79 3.19 -13.42 -1.69
C LYS A 79 1.91 -12.79 -2.25
N ALA A 80 1.95 -11.50 -2.59
CA ALA A 80 0.80 -10.82 -3.20
C ALA A 80 0.42 -11.43 -4.55
N TYR A 81 1.41 -11.70 -5.41
CA TYR A 81 1.17 -12.39 -6.69
C TYR A 81 0.70 -13.84 -6.51
N GLU A 82 1.26 -14.58 -5.54
CA GLU A 82 0.79 -15.93 -5.20
C GLU A 82 -0.66 -15.92 -4.73
N THR A 83 -1.01 -15.00 -3.83
CA THR A 83 -2.38 -14.83 -3.36
C THR A 83 -3.35 -14.49 -4.50
N TYR A 84 -2.97 -13.56 -5.37
CA TYR A 84 -3.78 -13.18 -6.52
C TYR A 84 -4.00 -14.35 -7.49
N ARG A 85 -3.00 -15.19 -7.73
CA ARG A 85 -3.17 -16.40 -8.58
C ARG A 85 -4.26 -17.32 -8.07
N ILE A 86 -4.36 -17.45 -6.74
CA ILE A 86 -5.30 -18.36 -6.06
C ILE A 86 -6.70 -17.75 -5.98
N ALA A 87 -6.82 -16.51 -5.51
CA ALA A 87 -8.08 -15.92 -5.06
C ALA A 87 -8.56 -14.71 -5.86
N LYS A 88 -7.76 -14.18 -6.78
CA LYS A 88 -8.08 -13.00 -7.59
C LYS A 88 -8.53 -11.78 -6.77
N ASN A 89 -7.92 -11.59 -5.61
CA ASN A 89 -8.18 -10.47 -4.71
C ASN A 89 -7.75 -9.14 -5.32
N ASP A 90 -8.34 -8.04 -4.90
CA ASP A 90 -7.85 -6.69 -5.20
C ASP A 90 -6.67 -6.37 -4.30
N ILE A 91 -5.44 -6.52 -4.76
CA ILE A 91 -4.23 -6.29 -3.98
C ILE A 91 -3.51 -5.05 -4.47
N TYR A 92 -3.32 -4.09 -3.57
CA TYR A 92 -2.61 -2.83 -3.80
C TYR A 92 -1.35 -2.80 -2.95
N ILE A 93 -0.20 -2.57 -3.59
CA ILE A 93 1.09 -2.51 -2.91
C ILE A 93 1.85 -1.23 -3.31
N LEU A 94 2.32 -0.50 -2.30
CA LEU A 94 3.09 0.72 -2.48
C LEU A 94 4.59 0.42 -2.34
N PHE A 95 5.40 0.93 -3.27
CA PHE A 95 6.85 0.78 -3.22
C PHE A 95 7.58 1.87 -4.04
N PRO A 96 8.92 2.02 -3.85
CA PRO A 96 9.72 2.93 -4.65
C PRO A 96 9.69 2.57 -6.13
N ILE A 97 9.59 3.57 -7.01
CA ILE A 97 9.48 3.36 -8.47
C ILE A 97 10.69 2.58 -9.04
N GLU A 98 11.87 2.75 -8.46
CA GLU A 98 13.09 2.06 -8.88
C GLU A 98 12.99 0.54 -8.74
N PHE A 99 12.08 0.06 -7.88
CA PHE A 99 11.88 -1.38 -7.71
C PHE A 99 11.33 -2.05 -8.96
N LEU A 100 10.61 -1.31 -9.82
CA LEU A 100 10.07 -1.80 -11.08
C LEU A 100 11.14 -2.36 -12.03
N THR A 101 12.36 -1.85 -11.95
CA THR A 101 13.49 -2.25 -12.83
C THR A 101 14.32 -3.41 -12.29
N THR A 102 13.88 -4.04 -11.20
CA THR A 102 14.63 -5.11 -10.55
C THR A 102 14.20 -6.49 -11.05
N LYS A 103 15.16 -7.45 -11.08
CA LYS A 103 14.86 -8.86 -11.36
C LYS A 103 13.85 -9.45 -10.37
N ARG A 104 13.79 -8.94 -9.13
CA ARG A 104 12.81 -9.38 -8.12
C ARG A 104 11.39 -9.05 -8.55
N MET A 105 11.17 -7.87 -9.13
CA MET A 105 9.87 -7.50 -9.68
C MET A 105 9.47 -8.44 -10.82
N THR A 106 10.36 -8.67 -11.78
CA THR A 106 10.12 -9.57 -12.92
C THR A 106 9.83 -11.01 -12.45
N ASN A 107 10.61 -11.51 -11.50
CA ASN A 107 10.44 -12.87 -10.97
C ASN A 107 9.11 -13.03 -10.22
N ALA A 108 8.71 -12.05 -9.39
CA ALA A 108 7.47 -12.10 -8.64
C ALA A 108 6.24 -12.09 -9.56
N SER A 109 6.26 -11.26 -10.60
CA SER A 109 5.14 -11.15 -11.54
C SER A 109 4.92 -12.42 -12.38
N GLN A 110 5.99 -13.15 -12.74
CA GLN A 110 5.92 -14.43 -13.49
C GLN A 110 4.92 -14.38 -14.67
N ASN A 111 5.07 -13.39 -15.54
CA ASN A 111 4.20 -13.13 -16.69
C ASN A 111 2.78 -12.63 -16.37
N MET A 112 2.46 -12.34 -15.13
CA MET A 112 1.29 -11.54 -14.77
C MET A 112 1.63 -10.05 -14.88
N GLY A 113 0.61 -9.23 -14.81
CA GLY A 113 0.72 -7.79 -14.90
C GLY A 113 0.38 -7.07 -13.62
N GLY A 114 0.06 -5.83 -13.79
CA GLY A 114 -0.45 -4.96 -12.76
C GLY A 114 -0.81 -3.60 -13.33
N LYS A 115 -1.70 -2.91 -12.64
CA LYS A 115 -1.97 -1.51 -12.92
C LYS A 115 -1.09 -0.64 -12.04
N LEU A 116 -0.19 0.11 -12.67
CA LEU A 116 0.68 1.06 -12.01
C LEU A 116 0.00 2.41 -11.92
N PHE A 117 -0.19 2.89 -10.71
CA PHE A 117 -0.62 4.26 -10.43
C PHE A 117 0.62 5.10 -10.11
N ILE A 118 0.96 6.01 -11.01
CA ILE A 118 2.17 6.84 -10.93
C ILE A 118 1.79 8.28 -10.63
N PRO A 119 2.02 8.77 -9.40
CA PRO A 119 1.80 10.17 -9.06
C PRO A 119 2.76 11.09 -9.82
N ASN A 120 2.28 12.23 -10.28
CA ASN A 120 3.10 13.28 -10.90
C ASN A 120 3.90 14.12 -9.88
N GLY A 121 4.05 13.60 -8.66
CA GLY A 121 4.80 14.20 -7.56
C GLY A 121 5.15 13.16 -6.51
N ARG A 122 5.85 13.59 -5.46
CA ARG A 122 6.25 12.70 -4.36
C ARG A 122 5.17 12.58 -3.31
N ILE A 123 4.91 11.36 -2.87
CA ILE A 123 4.11 11.10 -1.67
C ILE A 123 4.91 11.53 -0.45
N ASN A 124 4.37 12.43 0.35
CA ASN A 124 4.96 12.86 1.61
C ASN A 124 4.55 11.88 2.71
N PHE A 125 5.43 10.96 3.03
CA PHE A 125 5.20 9.99 4.10
C PHE A 125 5.24 10.66 5.48
N GLU A 126 4.56 10.06 6.43
CA GLU A 126 4.61 10.45 7.83
C GLU A 126 5.74 9.71 8.54
N SER A 127 6.41 10.37 9.48
CA SER A 127 7.39 9.70 10.34
C SER A 127 6.71 9.15 11.57
N GLY A 128 7.14 7.99 12.06
CA GLY A 128 6.61 7.35 13.27
C GLY A 128 6.71 8.17 14.57
N LEU A 129 7.32 9.37 14.51
CA LEU A 129 7.46 10.28 15.63
C LEU A 129 6.53 11.50 15.55
N GLY A 130 5.49 11.47 14.68
CA GLY A 130 4.55 12.59 14.51
C GLY A 130 5.17 13.86 13.91
N LYS A 131 6.42 13.81 13.47
CA LYS A 131 7.06 14.89 12.73
C LYS A 131 6.74 14.71 11.25
N LYS A 132 6.43 15.81 10.55
CA LYS A 132 6.35 15.79 9.09
C LYS A 132 7.62 15.11 8.56
N GLY A 133 7.49 13.90 8.05
CA GLY A 133 8.60 13.13 7.52
C GLY A 133 9.25 13.91 6.38
N LYS A 134 10.56 13.81 6.21
CA LYS A 134 11.20 14.24 4.98
C LYS A 134 10.67 13.32 3.89
N SER A 135 10.17 13.90 2.80
CA SER A 135 9.84 13.12 1.60
C SER A 135 11.05 12.27 1.23
N PRO A 136 10.87 10.97 0.98
CA PRO A 136 11.99 10.15 0.52
C PRO A 136 12.58 10.75 -0.76
N ALA A 137 13.87 10.51 -1.00
CA ALA A 137 14.56 11.02 -2.19
C ALA A 137 14.05 10.39 -3.50
N PHE A 138 13.23 9.34 -3.41
CA PHE A 138 12.69 8.57 -4.54
C PHE A 138 11.19 8.81 -4.73
N GLY A 139 10.69 8.58 -5.95
CA GLY A 139 9.27 8.50 -6.24
C GLY A 139 8.67 7.18 -5.75
N SER A 140 7.38 7.20 -5.42
CA SER A 140 6.64 6.00 -5.06
C SER A 140 5.51 5.74 -6.04
N VAL A 141 5.19 4.47 -6.26
CA VAL A 141 4.09 4.03 -7.09
C VAL A 141 3.21 3.08 -6.31
N VAL A 142 1.94 3.01 -6.68
CA VAL A 142 1.03 1.97 -6.19
C VAL A 142 0.77 1.00 -7.33
N LEU A 143 0.98 -0.27 -7.09
CA LEU A 143 0.68 -1.36 -8.01
C LEU A 143 -0.59 -2.05 -7.54
N LYS A 144 -1.62 -2.10 -8.38
CA LYS A 144 -2.72 -3.04 -8.25
C LYS A 144 -2.40 -4.29 -9.08
N ILE A 145 -2.37 -5.46 -8.47
CA ILE A 145 -2.07 -6.71 -9.16
C ILE A 145 -3.24 -7.10 -10.07
N GLN A 146 -2.93 -7.49 -11.32
CA GLN A 146 -3.89 -7.99 -12.31
C GLN A 146 -3.17 -8.83 -13.38
N ASP A 147 -3.91 -9.38 -14.35
CA ASP A 147 -3.34 -10.32 -15.33
C ASP A 147 -2.56 -9.63 -16.47
N TYR A 148 -2.71 -8.33 -16.69
CA TYR A 148 -2.04 -7.56 -17.74
C TYR A 148 -1.46 -6.25 -17.18
N TRP A 149 -0.52 -5.63 -17.93
CA TRP A 149 0.07 -4.36 -17.53
C TRP A 149 -0.76 -3.17 -18.02
N GLU A 150 -0.96 -2.22 -17.11
CA GLU A 150 -1.58 -0.93 -17.36
C GLU A 150 -0.86 0.16 -16.57
N VAL A 151 -0.83 1.38 -17.09
CA VAL A 151 -0.25 2.54 -16.40
C VAL A 151 -1.27 3.66 -16.36
N GLU A 152 -1.43 4.24 -15.19
CA GLU A 152 -2.24 5.43 -14.94
C GLU A 152 -1.40 6.49 -14.21
N PHE A 153 -1.31 7.69 -14.80
CA PHE A 153 -0.73 8.83 -14.12
C PHE A 153 -1.82 9.54 -13.31
N ILE A 154 -1.54 9.77 -12.03
CA ILE A 154 -2.46 10.44 -11.12
C ILE A 154 -1.91 11.78 -10.66
N ASN A 155 -2.78 12.76 -10.46
CA ASN A 155 -2.37 14.03 -9.91
C ASN A 155 -2.07 13.87 -8.42
N ILE A 156 -0.88 14.30 -7.99
CA ILE A 156 -0.47 14.21 -6.57
C ILE A 156 -1.43 14.97 -5.65
N GLU A 157 -2.09 16.00 -6.14
CA GLU A 157 -3.07 16.78 -5.36
C GLU A 157 -4.32 15.93 -5.05
N ASP A 158 -4.70 15.00 -5.92
CA ASP A 158 -5.82 14.08 -5.67
C ASP A 158 -5.51 13.08 -4.55
N LEU A 159 -4.22 12.78 -4.34
CA LEU A 159 -3.76 11.95 -3.21
C LEU A 159 -3.67 12.70 -1.89
N LYS A 160 -3.68 14.04 -1.92
CA LYS A 160 -3.65 14.89 -0.74
C LYS A 160 -5.03 15.34 -0.30
N ALA A 161 -6.01 15.28 -1.19
CA ALA A 161 -7.37 15.70 -0.92
C ALA A 161 -8.04 14.74 0.06
N GLU A 162 -8.52 15.24 1.18
CA GLU A 162 -9.50 14.52 1.98
C GLU A 162 -10.75 14.34 1.13
N LYS A 163 -11.19 13.09 0.90
CA LYS A 163 -12.44 12.85 0.16
C LYS A 163 -13.57 13.51 0.95
N PRO A 164 -14.38 14.37 0.33
CA PRO A 164 -15.55 14.92 1.00
C PRO A 164 -16.42 13.74 1.46
N ASN A 165 -16.87 13.82 2.71
CA ASN A 165 -17.73 12.81 3.31
C ASN A 165 -18.98 12.69 2.43
N LYS A 166 -19.16 11.58 1.72
CA LYS A 166 -20.26 11.38 0.74
C LYS A 166 -21.66 11.45 1.35
N GLN A 167 -21.78 11.74 2.64
CA GLN A 167 -23.06 11.92 3.32
C GLN A 167 -23.60 13.36 3.34
N GLN A 168 -22.84 14.35 2.84
CA GLN A 168 -23.28 15.75 2.89
C GLN A 168 -23.85 16.32 1.57
N ASN A 169 -23.82 15.61 0.45
CA ASN A 169 -24.12 16.20 -0.87
C ASN A 169 -25.46 15.81 -1.50
N ILE A 170 -26.40 15.17 -0.79
CA ILE A 170 -27.73 14.90 -1.37
C ILE A 170 -28.78 15.96 -0.90
N PHE A 171 -28.56 16.63 0.20
CA PHE A 171 -29.52 17.62 0.75
C PHE A 171 -29.23 19.07 0.34
N ASP A 172 -28.01 19.40 -0.09
CA ASP A 172 -27.66 20.76 -0.54
C ASP A 172 -28.00 21.06 -2.01
N LEU A 173 -28.53 20.07 -2.74
CA LEU A 173 -28.95 20.22 -4.14
C LEU A 173 -30.48 20.28 -4.32
N ILE A 174 -31.24 20.30 -3.23
CA ILE A 174 -32.71 20.44 -3.26
C ILE A 174 -33.11 21.53 -2.25
N GLY A 175 -32.57 22.69 -2.47
CA GLY A 175 -32.94 23.89 -1.74
C GLY A 175 -33.04 25.08 -2.70
N ASP A 176 -34.28 25.41 -2.98
CA ASP A 176 -34.92 26.55 -3.67
C ASP A 176 -35.42 26.30 -5.08
#